data_fd75e192c8881591eb093bd802a6d199
#
_entry.id   fd75e192c8881591eb093bd802a6d199
#
_cell.length_a   1.000
_cell.length_b   1.000
_cell.length_c   1.000
_cell.angle_alpha   90.00
_cell.angle_beta   90.00
_cell.angle_gamma   90.00
#
_symmetry.space_group_name_H-M   'P 1'
#
loop_
_entity.id
_entity.type
_entity.pdbx_description
1 polymer ?
#
loop_
_entity_poly.entity_id
_entity_poly.type
_entity_poly.pdbx_seq_one_letter_code
_entity_poly.pdbx_strand_id
1 'polypeptide(L)'
;IQLPGDENSLLPVHSDTWAGDSPFEVVAWVPLVNVFSTNAMFILPKKKYKKISFNKIPFKTNDDLYKKISKHLKFIKIQYGEILIFNQNLPHGNIVNKTNITRWSFNCRFKSLFSPYNQKKFLEFFVPLNIKPATLDGIDYEEPNFK
;
A
#
# COMPACT_ATOMS: atom_id res chain seq x y z
N ILE A 1 6.04 12.55 3.46
CA ILE A 1 6.20 13.36 4.69
C ILE A 1 4.81 13.73 5.18
N GLN A 2 4.61 13.80 6.50
CA GLN A 2 3.38 14.33 7.11
C GLN A 2 3.76 15.25 8.26
N LEU A 3 3.51 16.53 8.09
CA LEU A 3 3.78 17.55 9.10
C LEU A 3 2.67 17.58 10.17
N PRO A 4 2.96 18.04 11.40
CA PRO A 4 1.93 18.35 12.39
C PRO A 4 0.94 19.39 11.86
N GLY A 5 -0.35 19.11 11.99
CA GLY A 5 -1.43 20.02 11.56
C GLY A 5 -1.65 20.18 10.06
N ASP A 6 -0.83 19.53 9.21
CA ASP A 6 -0.95 19.64 7.76
C ASP A 6 -2.15 18.84 7.23
N GLU A 7 -3.02 19.52 6.48
CA GLU A 7 -4.17 18.93 5.81
C GLU A 7 -3.91 18.61 4.33
N ASN A 8 -2.81 19.11 3.75
CA ASN A 8 -2.51 18.94 2.32
C ASN A 8 -1.87 17.59 1.98
N SER A 9 -1.21 16.95 2.96
CA SER A 9 -0.57 15.64 2.77
C SER A 9 -1.45 14.46 3.17
N LEU A 10 -2.76 14.67 3.25
CA LEU A 10 -3.69 13.61 3.62
C LEU A 10 -3.86 12.60 2.49
N LEU A 11 -3.76 11.33 2.86
CA LEU A 11 -4.19 10.22 2.03
C LEU A 11 -5.49 9.67 2.62
N PRO A 12 -6.65 10.03 2.06
CA PRO A 12 -7.94 9.50 2.50
C PRO A 12 -7.96 7.98 2.48
N VAL A 13 -8.95 7.36 3.11
CA VAL A 13 -9.07 5.91 3.08
C VAL A 13 -9.16 5.40 1.64
N HIS A 14 -8.26 4.52 1.27
CA HIS A 14 -8.16 3.90 -0.04
C HIS A 14 -7.59 2.49 0.06
N SER A 15 -7.66 1.77 -1.03
CA SER A 15 -6.88 0.56 -1.32
C SER A 15 -6.13 0.81 -2.61
N ASP A 16 -4.87 0.50 -2.69
CA ASP A 16 -4.06 0.74 -3.89
C ASP A 16 -4.63 0.01 -5.12
N THR A 17 -5.26 -1.14 -4.89
CA THR A 17 -5.96 -1.88 -5.97
C THR A 17 -7.15 -1.15 -6.56
N TRP A 18 -7.76 -0.21 -5.84
CA TRP A 18 -8.82 0.63 -6.40
C TRP A 18 -8.29 1.67 -7.39
N ALA A 19 -7.00 2.00 -7.27
CA ALA A 19 -6.27 2.87 -8.18
C ALA A 19 -5.56 2.12 -9.33
N GLY A 20 -5.78 0.80 -9.47
CA GLY A 20 -5.24 -0.01 -10.56
C GLY A 20 -3.95 -0.75 -10.25
N ASP A 21 -3.55 -0.86 -8.98
CA ASP A 21 -2.41 -1.69 -8.60
C ASP A 21 -2.79 -3.19 -8.58
N SER A 22 -1.82 -4.06 -8.78
CA SER A 22 -2.05 -5.50 -8.80
C SER A 22 -2.38 -6.02 -7.39
N PRO A 23 -3.42 -6.86 -7.21
CA PRO A 23 -3.76 -7.42 -5.90
C PRO A 23 -2.71 -8.41 -5.36
N PHE A 24 -1.70 -8.74 -6.15
CA PHE A 24 -0.62 -9.66 -5.80
C PHE A 24 0.64 -8.95 -5.27
N GLU A 25 0.52 -7.67 -4.95
CA GLU A 25 1.61 -6.88 -4.38
C GLU A 25 1.55 -6.84 -2.86
N VAL A 26 2.73 -6.71 -2.26
CA VAL A 26 2.92 -6.51 -0.83
C VAL A 26 3.66 -5.20 -0.63
N VAL A 27 3.19 -4.39 0.29
CA VAL A 27 3.83 -3.12 0.66
C VAL A 27 4.64 -3.30 1.93
N ALA A 28 5.89 -2.85 1.88
CA ALA A 28 6.71 -2.59 3.04
C ALA A 28 6.69 -1.07 3.32
N TRP A 29 6.00 -0.67 4.37
CA TRP A 29 5.97 0.71 4.83
C TRP A 29 7.02 0.93 5.93
N VAL A 30 7.94 1.84 5.69
CA VAL A 30 9.11 2.08 6.52
C VAL A 30 9.05 3.50 7.09
N PRO A 31 8.60 3.68 8.34
CA PRO A 31 8.70 4.96 9.01
C PRO A 31 10.15 5.20 9.50
N LEU A 32 10.63 6.43 9.34
CA LEU A 32 11.94 6.86 9.81
C LEU A 32 11.88 7.56 11.16
N VAL A 33 10.76 7.44 11.85
CA VAL A 33 10.51 7.93 13.21
C VAL A 33 9.58 6.96 13.93
N ASN A 34 9.47 7.06 15.25
CA ASN A 34 8.43 6.36 15.98
C ASN A 34 7.05 6.87 15.53
N VAL A 35 6.16 5.96 15.17
CA VAL A 35 4.80 6.28 14.75
C VAL A 35 3.76 5.71 15.70
N PHE A 36 2.79 6.54 16.01
CA PHE A 36 1.68 6.22 16.92
C PHE A 36 0.54 7.22 16.73
N SER A 37 -0.65 6.88 17.17
CA SER A 37 -1.80 7.80 17.09
C SER A 37 -1.95 8.42 15.68
N THR A 38 -2.10 9.73 15.58
CA THR A 38 -2.42 10.45 14.34
C THR A 38 -1.23 10.73 13.44
N ASN A 39 0.04 10.54 13.88
CA ASN A 39 1.18 10.58 12.97
C ASN A 39 1.40 9.25 12.24
N ALA A 40 0.66 8.21 12.61
CA ALA A 40 0.69 6.92 11.95
C ALA A 40 -0.34 6.83 10.82
N MET A 41 -0.15 5.88 9.91
CA MET A 41 -1.24 5.44 9.05
C MET A 41 -2.24 4.59 9.85
N PHE A 42 -3.49 4.60 9.44
CA PHE A 42 -4.46 3.60 9.85
C PHE A 42 -4.61 2.50 8.79
N ILE A 43 -5.04 1.33 9.23
CA ILE A 43 -5.33 0.20 8.34
C ILE A 43 -6.58 -0.54 8.82
N LEU A 44 -7.35 -1.08 7.89
CA LEU A 44 -8.42 -2.01 8.20
C LEU A 44 -7.84 -3.42 8.38
N PRO A 45 -7.87 -4.02 9.58
CA PRO A 45 -7.30 -5.34 9.80
C PRO A 45 -7.95 -6.42 8.93
N LYS A 46 -7.16 -7.36 8.41
CA LYS A 46 -7.60 -8.45 7.52
C LYS A 46 -8.85 -9.21 8.05
N LYS A 47 -8.91 -9.45 9.37
CA LYS A 47 -10.06 -10.13 9.99
C LYS A 47 -11.35 -9.31 9.87
N LYS A 48 -11.26 -7.98 9.89
CA LYS A 48 -12.40 -7.08 9.70
C LYS A 48 -12.73 -6.91 8.22
N TYR A 49 -11.70 -6.74 7.37
CA TYR A 49 -11.87 -6.67 5.93
C TYR A 49 -12.69 -7.84 5.37
N LYS A 50 -12.37 -9.08 5.78
CA LYS A 50 -13.13 -10.28 5.36
C LYS A 50 -14.60 -10.29 5.76
N LYS A 51 -14.97 -9.55 6.80
CA LYS A 51 -16.37 -9.47 7.30
C LYS A 51 -17.16 -8.33 6.67
N ILE A 52 -16.49 -7.41 5.99
CA ILE A 52 -17.12 -6.25 5.38
C ILE A 52 -17.26 -6.50 3.89
N SER A 53 -18.51 -6.52 3.42
CA SER A 53 -18.81 -6.58 1.98
C SER A 53 -18.78 -5.17 1.40
N PHE A 54 -17.63 -4.71 0.90
CA PHE A 54 -17.47 -3.35 0.37
C PHE A 54 -18.43 -3.01 -0.76
N ASN A 55 -18.74 -3.97 -1.63
CA ASN A 55 -19.73 -3.84 -2.71
C ASN A 55 -21.17 -3.60 -2.21
N LYS A 56 -21.42 -3.85 -0.92
CA LYS A 56 -22.73 -3.61 -0.28
C LYS A 56 -22.74 -2.33 0.57
N ILE A 57 -21.62 -1.66 0.74
CA ILE A 57 -21.54 -0.40 1.46
C ILE A 57 -21.74 0.74 0.46
N PRO A 58 -22.87 1.43 0.46
CA PRO A 58 -23.02 2.60 -0.39
C PRO A 58 -22.15 3.73 0.17
N PHE A 59 -21.17 4.19 -0.60
CA PHE A 59 -20.39 5.39 -0.28
C PHE A 59 -20.14 6.17 -1.58
N LYS A 60 -20.12 7.50 -1.45
CA LYS A 60 -19.90 8.42 -2.57
C LYS A 60 -18.51 9.03 -2.54
N THR A 61 -17.93 9.16 -1.37
CA THR A 61 -16.62 9.77 -1.13
C THR A 61 -15.78 8.92 -0.19
N ASN A 62 -14.46 9.15 -0.19
CA ASN A 62 -13.56 8.49 0.74
C ASN A 62 -13.88 8.87 2.20
N ASP A 63 -14.33 10.09 2.45
CA ASP A 63 -14.76 10.55 3.79
C ASP A 63 -16.02 9.81 4.26
N ASP A 64 -16.98 9.59 3.37
CA ASP A 64 -18.17 8.80 3.69
C ASP A 64 -17.79 7.34 4.01
N LEU A 65 -16.88 6.76 3.23
CA LEU A 65 -16.34 5.44 3.52
C LEU A 65 -15.62 5.42 4.87
N TYR A 66 -14.74 6.41 5.12
CA TYR A 66 -14.03 6.53 6.40
C TYR A 66 -15.00 6.53 7.59
N LYS A 67 -16.04 7.36 7.54
CA LYS A 67 -17.07 7.42 8.60
C LYS A 67 -17.72 6.05 8.86
N LYS A 68 -18.01 5.29 7.80
CA LYS A 68 -18.65 3.98 7.89
C LYS A 68 -17.78 2.89 8.48
N ILE A 69 -16.47 2.93 8.23
CA ILE A 69 -15.54 1.88 8.67
C ILE A 69 -14.61 2.32 9.80
N SER A 70 -14.62 3.58 10.22
CA SER A 70 -13.68 4.16 11.19
C SER A 70 -13.56 3.37 12.49
N LYS A 71 -14.66 2.85 13.03
CA LYS A 71 -14.68 2.00 14.23
C LYS A 71 -13.92 0.67 14.09
N HIS A 72 -13.59 0.29 12.87
CA HIS A 72 -12.85 -0.94 12.56
C HIS A 72 -11.40 -0.70 12.18
N LEU A 73 -11.03 0.56 11.90
CA LEU A 73 -9.67 0.96 11.57
C LEU A 73 -8.77 0.90 12.80
N LYS A 74 -7.50 0.61 12.58
CA LYS A 74 -6.47 0.65 13.61
C LYS A 74 -5.32 1.53 13.16
N PHE A 75 -4.93 2.48 14.00
CA PHE A 75 -3.68 3.20 13.83
C PHE A 75 -2.51 2.28 14.16
N ILE A 76 -1.52 2.30 13.29
CA ILE A 76 -0.32 1.49 13.44
C ILE A 76 0.56 2.09 14.54
N LYS A 77 1.19 1.23 15.33
CA LYS A 77 2.19 1.63 16.31
C LYS A 77 3.48 0.87 16.00
N ILE A 78 4.50 1.60 15.56
CA ILE A 78 5.80 1.05 15.12
C ILE A 78 6.91 1.92 15.68
N GLN A 79 7.97 1.29 16.18
CA GLN A 79 9.19 1.95 16.60
C GLN A 79 10.10 2.24 15.39
N TYR A 80 10.96 3.24 15.50
CA TYR A 80 12.02 3.43 14.51
C TYR A 80 12.87 2.16 14.37
N GLY A 81 13.11 1.74 13.12
CA GLY A 81 13.80 0.50 12.79
C GLY A 81 12.87 -0.71 12.54
N GLU A 82 11.58 -0.59 12.85
CA GLU A 82 10.58 -1.60 12.49
C GLU A 82 9.91 -1.26 11.16
N ILE A 83 9.37 -2.26 10.49
CA ILE A 83 8.71 -2.15 9.18
C ILE A 83 7.33 -2.78 9.25
N LEU A 84 6.32 -2.11 8.70
CA LEU A 84 5.01 -2.71 8.47
C LEU A 84 4.98 -3.38 7.09
N ILE A 85 4.77 -4.68 7.06
CA ILE A 85 4.48 -5.41 5.81
C ILE A 85 2.98 -5.68 5.76
N PHE A 86 2.31 -5.22 4.70
CA PHE A 86 0.87 -5.41 4.55
C PHE A 86 0.46 -5.62 3.10
N ASN A 87 -0.71 -6.22 2.92
CA ASN A 87 -1.32 -6.38 1.62
C ASN A 87 -2.07 -5.09 1.25
N GLN A 88 -1.73 -4.50 0.13
CA GLN A 88 -2.29 -3.22 -0.35
C GLN A 88 -3.78 -3.28 -0.71
N ASN A 89 -4.40 -4.46 -0.72
CA ASN A 89 -5.85 -4.61 -0.85
C ASN A 89 -6.59 -4.16 0.42
N LEU A 90 -5.89 -4.04 1.56
CA LEU A 90 -6.49 -3.58 2.80
C LEU A 90 -6.67 -2.06 2.77
N PRO A 91 -7.89 -1.55 3.02
CA PRO A 91 -8.12 -0.13 3.16
C PRO A 91 -7.21 0.49 4.21
N HIS A 92 -6.53 1.56 3.83
CA HIS A 92 -5.59 2.28 4.67
C HIS A 92 -5.57 3.77 4.30
N GLY A 93 -4.86 4.56 5.08
CA GLY A 93 -4.75 6.01 4.87
C GLY A 93 -4.20 6.72 6.10
N ASN A 94 -4.32 8.03 6.12
CA ASN A 94 -3.96 8.84 7.28
C ASN A 94 -5.04 9.91 7.56
N ILE A 95 -4.92 10.54 8.70
CA ILE A 95 -5.69 11.75 9.07
C ILE A 95 -4.71 12.84 9.47
N VAL A 96 -5.21 14.03 9.73
CA VAL A 96 -4.40 15.16 10.23
C VAL A 96 -3.54 14.72 11.41
N ASN A 97 -2.26 14.95 11.32
CA ASN A 97 -1.30 14.64 12.37
C ASN A 97 -1.45 15.65 13.53
N LYS A 98 -2.03 15.22 14.63
CA LYS A 98 -2.23 16.02 15.84
C LYS A 98 -1.09 15.88 16.86
N THR A 99 -0.03 15.14 16.51
CA THR A 99 1.19 15.09 17.32
C THR A 99 2.14 16.21 16.95
N ASN A 100 3.19 16.40 17.73
CA ASN A 100 4.26 17.36 17.44
C ASN A 100 5.44 16.76 16.64
N ILE A 101 5.27 15.53 16.12
CA ILE A 101 6.34 14.81 15.42
C ILE A 101 6.02 14.77 13.93
N THR A 102 6.91 15.28 13.10
CA THR A 102 6.87 15.09 11.65
C THR A 102 7.14 13.63 11.33
N ARG A 103 6.24 13.00 10.58
CA ARG A 103 6.47 11.65 10.06
C ARG A 103 7.19 11.69 8.73
N TRP A 104 8.33 11.01 8.68
CA TRP A 104 9.01 10.61 7.47
C TRP A 104 8.78 9.12 7.25
N SER A 105 8.37 8.74 6.08
CA SER A 105 8.18 7.32 5.72
C SER A 105 8.29 7.12 4.21
N PHE A 106 8.65 5.93 3.80
CA PHE A 106 8.61 5.53 2.39
C PHE A 106 7.98 4.15 2.25
N ASN A 107 7.56 3.84 1.02
CA ASN A 107 6.99 2.55 0.65
C ASN A 107 7.91 1.87 -0.35
N CYS A 108 8.13 0.57 -0.14
CA CYS A 108 8.62 -0.34 -1.16
C CYS A 108 7.52 -1.34 -1.50
N ARG A 109 7.37 -1.67 -2.76
CA ARG A 109 6.42 -2.68 -3.21
C ARG A 109 7.16 -3.90 -3.74
N PHE A 110 6.65 -5.06 -3.37
CA PHE A 110 7.22 -6.35 -3.76
C PHE A 110 6.12 -7.24 -4.34
N LYS A 111 6.49 -8.05 -5.30
CA LYS A 111 5.62 -9.08 -5.87
C LYS A 111 6.45 -10.22 -6.45
N SER A 112 5.82 -11.38 -6.65
CA SER A 112 6.43 -12.44 -7.44
C SER A 112 6.52 -12.01 -8.91
N LEU A 113 7.65 -12.30 -9.55
CA LEU A 113 7.90 -12.03 -10.96
C LEU A 113 6.77 -12.58 -11.85
N PHE A 114 6.27 -13.77 -11.54
CA PHE A 114 5.26 -14.48 -12.32
C PHE A 114 3.82 -14.19 -11.90
N SER A 115 3.59 -13.31 -10.92
CA SER A 115 2.23 -12.90 -10.58
C SER A 115 1.71 -11.86 -11.57
N PRO A 116 0.40 -11.80 -11.82
CA PRO A 116 -0.16 -10.84 -12.76
C PRO A 116 0.20 -9.39 -12.43
N TYR A 117 0.65 -8.66 -13.44
CA TYR A 117 0.86 -7.22 -13.39
C TYR A 117 -0.44 -6.50 -13.74
N ASN A 118 -0.54 -5.25 -13.31
CA ASN A 118 -1.60 -4.34 -13.72
C ASN A 118 -0.97 -3.06 -14.29
N GLN A 119 -1.30 -1.87 -13.80
CA GLN A 119 -0.75 -0.61 -14.32
C GLN A 119 0.77 -0.52 -14.16
N LYS A 120 1.29 -0.95 -13.01
CA LYS A 120 2.75 -0.99 -12.76
C LYS A 120 3.37 -2.23 -13.39
N LYS A 121 4.23 -2.03 -14.38
CA LYS A 121 4.82 -3.11 -15.18
C LYS A 121 6.20 -3.52 -14.72
N PHE A 122 6.61 -4.72 -15.15
CA PHE A 122 7.99 -5.20 -15.02
C PHE A 122 8.92 -4.35 -15.88
N LEU A 123 10.10 -4.04 -15.37
CA LEU A 123 11.13 -3.14 -15.93
C LEU A 123 10.73 -1.67 -16.08
N GLU A 124 9.48 -1.30 -15.93
CA GLU A 124 9.03 0.10 -15.86
C GLU A 124 8.99 0.60 -14.41
N PHE A 125 8.32 -0.12 -13.55
CA PHE A 125 8.17 0.20 -12.13
C PHE A 125 8.85 -0.84 -11.23
N PHE A 126 8.70 -2.13 -11.54
CA PHE A 126 9.33 -3.21 -10.80
C PHE A 126 10.64 -3.61 -11.45
N VAL A 127 11.69 -3.67 -10.63
CA VAL A 127 12.99 -4.22 -11.01
C VAL A 127 13.23 -5.53 -10.26
N PRO A 128 13.89 -6.52 -10.89
CA PRO A 128 14.17 -7.79 -10.23
C PRO A 128 15.21 -7.61 -9.13
N LEU A 129 14.94 -8.18 -7.94
CA LEU A 129 15.91 -8.24 -6.85
C LEU A 129 16.83 -9.45 -6.98
N ASN A 130 16.27 -10.57 -7.46
CA ASN A 130 17.01 -11.80 -7.69
C ASN A 130 16.32 -12.59 -8.81
N ILE A 131 17.05 -12.91 -9.84
CA ILE A 131 16.57 -13.72 -10.99
C ILE A 131 17.51 -14.90 -11.16
N LYS A 132 16.94 -16.08 -11.35
CA LYS A 132 17.70 -17.28 -11.71
C LYS A 132 18.16 -17.18 -13.18
N PRO A 133 19.33 -17.75 -13.56
CA PRO A 133 19.83 -17.68 -14.94
C PRO A 133 18.80 -18.11 -15.99
N ALA A 134 18.13 -19.24 -15.79
CA ALA A 134 17.10 -19.73 -16.72
C ALA A 134 15.89 -18.76 -16.90
N THR A 135 15.63 -17.91 -15.90
CA THR A 135 14.59 -16.89 -16.01
C THR A 135 15.08 -15.68 -16.79
N LEU A 136 16.37 -15.33 -16.66
CA LEU A 136 17.00 -14.30 -17.49
C LEU A 136 16.97 -14.72 -18.97
N ASP A 137 17.39 -15.95 -19.28
CA ASP A 137 17.35 -16.49 -20.64
C ASP A 137 15.93 -16.42 -21.24
N GLY A 138 14.90 -16.66 -20.42
CA GLY A 138 13.52 -16.55 -20.87
C GLY A 138 13.02 -15.10 -21.06
N ILE A 139 13.54 -14.14 -20.27
CA ILE A 139 13.22 -12.71 -20.41
C ILE A 139 13.90 -12.14 -21.66
N ASP A 140 15.13 -12.55 -21.93
CA ASP A 140 15.94 -12.07 -23.06
C ASP A 140 15.64 -12.85 -24.35
N TYR A 141 14.72 -13.82 -24.33
CA TYR A 141 14.36 -14.60 -25.52
C TYR A 141 13.62 -13.74 -26.53
N GLU A 142 14.16 -13.70 -27.74
CA GLU A 142 13.54 -13.09 -28.93
C GLU A 142 13.04 -14.19 -29.87
N GLU A 143 11.78 -14.12 -30.25
CA GLU A 143 11.18 -15.07 -31.19
C GLU A 143 11.76 -14.82 -32.61
N PRO A 144 12.26 -15.87 -33.30
CA PRO A 144 12.75 -15.71 -34.65
C PRO A 144 11.67 -15.20 -35.61
N ASN A 145 12.01 -14.21 -36.43
CA ASN A 145 11.12 -13.70 -37.46
C ASN A 145 11.06 -14.69 -38.62
N PHE A 146 10.09 -15.57 -38.61
CA PHE A 146 9.78 -16.41 -39.79
C PHE A 146 9.03 -15.56 -40.82
N LYS A 147 9.69 -15.15 -41.88
CA LYS A 147 9.07 -14.55 -43.06
C LYS A 147 8.61 -15.61 -44.03
#